data_f91b3f2944267a2807b85d1022c9413c
#
_entry.id   f91b3f2944267a2807b85d1022c9413c
#
_cell.length_a   1.000
_cell.length_b   1.000
_cell.length_c   1.000
_cell.angle_alpha   90.00
_cell.angle_beta   90.00
_cell.angle_gamma   90.00
#
_symmetry.space_group_name_H-M   'P 1'
#
loop_
_entity.id
_entity.type
_entity.pdbx_description
1 polymer ?
#
loop_
_entity_poly.entity_id
_entity_poly.type
_entity_poly.pdbx_seq_one_letter_code
_entity_poly.pdbx_strand_id
1 'polypeptide(L)'
;NNKHIIVEKPMCLKVDQLLKIKNLIRKKPNIKIISNLVLRTNSLFLKFKKDINYKDIFYIEADYVWGRKEKLYQWRSKIKDYSVTLGAAIHVIDLVMWFTKKKPINVTSFGNNIATKNTSFKKKSLIIYIFEFPGNVIVKISANAAGIYNHFHEVKIFEKNKTVVHNYLGS
;
A
#
# COMPACT_ATOMS: atom_id res chain seq x y z
N ASN A 1 31.26 -1.85 -5.02
CA ASN A 1 30.91 -1.15 -3.78
C ASN A 1 30.03 -2.05 -2.89
N ASN A 2 30.52 -2.38 -1.69
CA ASN A 2 29.77 -3.19 -0.71
C ASN A 2 28.95 -2.27 0.21
N LYS A 3 28.00 -1.50 -0.36
CA LYS A 3 27.13 -0.58 0.37
C LYS A 3 25.71 -1.13 0.51
N HIS A 4 25.10 -0.96 1.67
CA HIS A 4 23.66 -1.17 1.83
C HIS A 4 22.89 -0.09 1.09
N ILE A 5 21.66 -0.37 0.66
CA ILE A 5 20.87 0.50 -0.21
C ILE A 5 19.52 0.76 0.44
N ILE A 6 19.15 2.03 0.56
CA ILE A 6 17.78 2.44 0.85
C ILE A 6 17.20 3.05 -0.42
N VAL A 7 16.05 2.55 -0.84
CA VAL A 7 15.39 2.95 -2.09
C VAL A 7 14.00 3.49 -1.78
N GLU A 8 13.62 4.60 -2.41
CA GLU A 8 12.24 5.09 -2.37
C GLU A 8 11.27 4.09 -3.01
N LYS A 9 10.05 4.10 -2.50
CA LYS A 9 8.97 3.29 -3.06
C LYS A 9 8.36 3.95 -4.32
N PRO A 10 7.96 3.15 -5.30
CA PRO A 10 8.15 1.71 -5.40
C PRO A 10 9.61 1.39 -5.79
N MET A 11 10.16 0.32 -5.23
CA MET A 11 11.52 -0.14 -5.55
C MET A 11 11.69 -0.46 -7.05
N CYS A 12 10.62 -0.88 -7.71
CA CYS A 12 10.56 -1.15 -9.14
C CYS A 12 9.12 -1.00 -9.65
N LEU A 13 8.95 -0.85 -10.96
CA LEU A 13 7.65 -0.67 -11.61
C LEU A 13 7.17 -1.94 -12.33
N LYS A 14 8.08 -2.87 -12.61
CA LYS A 14 7.82 -4.08 -13.42
C LYS A 14 8.37 -5.34 -12.74
N VAL A 15 7.77 -6.48 -13.06
CA VAL A 15 8.16 -7.78 -12.50
C VAL A 15 9.58 -8.19 -12.94
N ASP A 16 9.97 -7.93 -14.19
CA ASP A 16 11.31 -8.21 -14.66
C ASP A 16 12.40 -7.45 -13.89
N GLN A 17 12.14 -6.19 -13.53
CA GLN A 17 13.02 -5.40 -12.67
C GLN A 17 13.14 -6.04 -11.28
N LEU A 18 12.01 -6.49 -10.70
CA LEU A 18 12.02 -7.19 -9.41
C LEU A 18 12.86 -8.47 -9.47
N LEU A 19 12.72 -9.26 -10.53
CA LEU A 19 13.51 -10.51 -10.71
C LEU A 19 14.99 -10.21 -10.81
N LYS A 20 15.39 -9.17 -11.55
CA LYS A 20 16.79 -8.71 -11.63
C LYS A 20 17.33 -8.32 -10.24
N ILE A 21 16.57 -7.52 -9.47
CA ILE A 21 16.95 -7.12 -8.11
C ILE A 21 17.11 -8.36 -7.21
N LYS A 22 16.15 -9.30 -7.24
CA LYS A 22 16.24 -10.54 -6.45
C LYS A 22 17.49 -11.35 -6.79
N ASN A 23 17.83 -11.48 -8.06
CA ASN A 23 19.03 -12.20 -8.49
C ASN A 23 20.31 -11.50 -8.03
N LEU A 24 20.37 -10.17 -8.07
CA LEU A 24 21.51 -9.41 -7.56
C LEU A 24 21.70 -9.57 -6.04
N ILE A 25 20.60 -9.55 -5.28
CA ILE A 25 20.65 -9.77 -3.82
C ILE A 25 21.17 -11.17 -3.49
N ARG A 26 20.72 -12.21 -4.22
CA ARG A 26 21.20 -13.58 -4.03
C ARG A 26 22.71 -13.72 -4.25
N LYS A 27 23.26 -13.00 -5.23
CA LYS A 27 24.70 -13.01 -5.51
C LYS A 27 25.54 -12.24 -4.48
N LYS A 28 24.91 -11.35 -3.69
CA LYS A 28 25.57 -10.51 -2.69
C LYS A 28 24.79 -10.48 -1.37
N PRO A 29 24.76 -11.59 -0.61
CA PRO A 29 23.91 -11.74 0.58
C PRO A 29 24.24 -10.75 1.71
N ASN A 30 25.47 -10.22 1.73
CA ASN A 30 25.90 -9.22 2.71
C ASN A 30 25.33 -7.81 2.44
N ILE A 31 24.75 -7.56 1.25
CA ILE A 31 24.16 -6.27 0.94
C ILE A 31 22.67 -6.30 1.32
N LYS A 32 22.25 -5.36 2.15
CA LYS A 32 20.86 -5.15 2.51
C LYS A 32 20.26 -4.11 1.58
N ILE A 33 19.06 -4.39 1.06
CA ILE A 33 18.24 -3.43 0.30
C ILE A 33 16.93 -3.24 1.04
N ILE A 34 16.59 -2.01 1.33
CA ILE A 34 15.37 -1.61 2.06
C ILE A 34 14.55 -0.68 1.16
N SER A 35 13.28 -1.01 0.94
CA SER A 35 12.32 -0.09 0.34
C SER A 35 11.73 0.81 1.43
N ASN A 36 11.68 2.12 1.17
CA ASN A 36 11.19 3.12 2.12
C ASN A 36 9.65 3.09 2.24
N LEU A 37 9.13 2.05 2.90
CA LEU A 37 7.71 1.87 3.22
C LEU A 37 7.43 2.46 4.60
N VAL A 38 7.41 3.79 4.65
CA VAL A 38 7.45 4.62 5.87
C VAL A 38 6.36 4.34 6.90
N LEU A 39 5.21 3.77 6.52
CA LEU A 39 4.15 3.48 7.49
C LEU A 39 4.54 2.44 8.53
N ARG A 40 5.49 1.54 8.21
CA ARG A 40 6.01 0.57 9.19
C ARG A 40 6.80 1.20 10.34
N THR A 41 7.28 2.43 10.17
CA THR A 41 8.01 3.19 11.21
C THR A 41 7.14 4.18 11.95
N ASN A 42 5.88 4.33 11.55
CA ASN A 42 4.92 5.18 12.25
C ASN A 42 4.58 4.57 13.62
N SER A 43 4.67 5.36 14.69
CA SER A 43 4.46 4.92 16.07
C SER A 43 3.08 4.31 16.32
N LEU A 44 2.03 4.85 15.68
CA LEU A 44 0.67 4.33 15.78
C LEU A 44 0.55 2.92 15.17
N PHE A 45 1.11 2.71 13.98
CA PHE A 45 1.08 1.40 13.33
C PHE A 45 2.00 0.39 14.01
N LEU A 46 3.08 0.85 14.66
CA LEU A 46 3.89 0.01 15.54
C LEU A 46 3.08 -0.44 16.77
N LYS A 47 2.28 0.46 17.36
CA LYS A 47 1.34 0.12 18.43
C LYS A 47 0.29 -0.89 17.95
N PHE A 48 -0.38 -0.62 16.83
CA PHE A 48 -1.33 -1.56 16.23
C PHE A 48 -0.73 -2.97 16.09
N LYS A 49 0.50 -3.04 15.58
CA LYS A 49 1.23 -4.30 15.39
C LYS A 49 1.43 -5.09 16.68
N LYS A 50 1.54 -4.40 17.83
CA LYS A 50 1.65 -5.03 19.15
C LYS A 50 0.30 -5.45 19.69
N ASP A 51 -0.73 -4.64 19.46
CA ASP A 51 -2.06 -4.80 20.05
C ASP A 51 -2.93 -5.84 19.32
N ILE A 52 -2.70 -6.07 18.03
CA ILE A 52 -3.48 -7.02 17.23
C ILE A 52 -3.08 -8.48 17.47
N ASN A 53 -4.08 -9.35 17.54
CA ASN A 53 -3.87 -10.79 17.44
C ASN A 53 -4.12 -11.24 16.00
N TYR A 54 -3.06 -11.39 15.20
CA TYR A 54 -3.16 -11.73 13.78
C TYR A 54 -3.88 -13.06 13.48
N LYS A 55 -4.04 -13.96 14.49
CA LYS A 55 -4.77 -15.22 14.35
C LYS A 55 -6.28 -15.04 14.40
N ASP A 56 -6.74 -13.96 15.03
CA ASP A 56 -8.16 -13.67 15.22
C ASP A 56 -8.71 -12.67 14.19
N ILE A 57 -7.85 -12.11 13.35
CA ILE A 57 -8.28 -11.20 12.28
C ILE A 57 -9.13 -11.97 11.28
N PHE A 58 -10.35 -11.46 11.01
CA PHE A 58 -11.22 -11.97 9.96
C PHE A 58 -11.49 -10.96 8.86
N TYR A 59 -11.36 -9.63 9.14
CA TYR A 59 -11.55 -8.58 8.16
C TYR A 59 -10.62 -7.39 8.43
N ILE A 60 -10.16 -6.73 7.34
CA ILE A 60 -9.42 -5.46 7.40
C ILE A 60 -9.97 -4.51 6.35
N GLU A 61 -10.18 -3.25 6.73
CA GLU A 61 -10.32 -2.11 5.82
C GLU A 61 -9.09 -1.22 5.92
N ALA A 62 -8.52 -0.83 4.77
CA ALA A 62 -7.41 0.10 4.74
C ALA A 62 -7.56 1.06 3.56
N ASP A 63 -7.63 2.36 3.84
CA ASP A 63 -7.89 3.38 2.85
C ASP A 63 -6.73 4.39 2.79
N TYR A 64 -6.22 4.60 1.58
CA TYR A 64 -5.24 5.63 1.27
C TYR A 64 -5.95 6.81 0.61
N VAL A 65 -6.20 7.86 1.37
CA VAL A 65 -6.74 9.12 0.85
C VAL A 65 -5.59 10.06 0.56
N TRP A 66 -5.35 10.39 -0.71
CA TRP A 66 -4.19 11.18 -1.07
C TRP A 66 -4.34 12.66 -0.68
N GLY A 67 -5.50 13.27 -0.95
CA GLY A 67 -5.78 14.68 -0.63
C GLY A 67 -4.89 15.73 -1.33
N ARG A 68 -4.16 15.34 -2.39
CA ARG A 68 -3.20 16.20 -3.11
C ARG A 68 -3.22 15.89 -4.61
N LYS A 69 -4.41 15.96 -5.22
CA LYS A 69 -4.66 15.53 -6.61
C LYS A 69 -3.79 16.26 -7.66
N GLU A 70 -3.41 17.51 -7.41
CA GLU A 70 -2.59 18.32 -8.31
C GLU A 70 -1.23 17.66 -8.59
N LYS A 71 -0.71 16.90 -7.63
CA LYS A 71 0.54 16.14 -7.82
C LYS A 71 0.43 15.02 -8.86
N LEU A 72 -0.81 14.58 -9.20
CA LEU A 72 -1.02 13.61 -10.29
C LEU A 72 -0.73 14.25 -11.66
N TYR A 73 -0.99 15.56 -11.81
CA TYR A 73 -0.92 16.27 -13.08
C TYR A 73 0.49 16.66 -13.48
N GLN A 74 1.44 16.57 -12.54
CA GLN A 74 2.84 16.89 -12.74
C GLN A 74 3.59 15.71 -13.39
N TRP A 75 4.77 15.36 -12.92
CA TRP A 75 5.61 14.29 -13.45
C TRP A 75 4.94 12.92 -13.47
N ARG A 76 3.97 12.66 -12.57
CA ARG A 76 3.26 11.37 -12.48
C ARG A 76 2.40 11.09 -13.71
N SER A 77 1.83 12.09 -14.33
CA SER A 77 1.07 11.96 -15.58
C SER A 77 1.95 11.53 -16.75
N LYS A 78 3.22 11.92 -16.72
CA LYS A 78 4.21 11.70 -17.80
C LYS A 78 4.86 10.29 -17.72
N ILE A 79 4.89 9.65 -16.55
CA ILE A 79 5.48 8.32 -16.42
C ILE A 79 4.53 7.24 -16.92
N LYS A 80 4.92 6.51 -17.98
CA LYS A 80 4.11 5.49 -18.64
C LYS A 80 3.61 4.42 -17.65
N ASP A 81 4.47 3.88 -16.82
CA ASP A 81 4.18 2.76 -15.93
C ASP A 81 3.75 3.21 -14.50
N TYR A 82 3.53 4.50 -14.26
CA TYR A 82 3.01 4.97 -12.99
C TYR A 82 1.55 4.55 -12.81
N SER A 83 1.19 4.14 -11.60
CA SER A 83 -0.18 3.87 -11.19
C SER A 83 -0.43 4.35 -9.76
N VAL A 84 -1.69 4.59 -9.42
CA VAL A 84 -2.10 4.89 -8.02
C VAL A 84 -1.82 3.71 -7.10
N THR A 85 -1.83 2.47 -7.64
CA THR A 85 -1.38 1.28 -6.91
C THR A 85 0.04 1.44 -6.38
N LEU A 86 0.99 1.73 -7.28
CA LEU A 86 2.42 1.84 -6.95
C LEU A 86 2.76 3.16 -6.25
N GLY A 87 1.98 4.21 -6.49
CA GLY A 87 2.20 5.52 -5.88
C GLY A 87 1.58 5.70 -4.51
N ALA A 88 0.48 5.02 -4.22
CA ALA A 88 -0.35 5.20 -3.03
C ALA A 88 -0.71 3.88 -2.35
N ALA A 89 -1.49 2.99 -3.00
CA ALA A 89 -1.99 1.77 -2.37
C ALA A 89 -0.90 0.85 -1.82
N ILE A 90 0.30 0.87 -2.39
CA ILE A 90 1.45 0.06 -1.95
C ILE A 90 1.74 0.21 -0.45
N HIS A 91 1.51 1.39 0.12
CA HIS A 91 1.74 1.63 1.55
C HIS A 91 0.77 0.83 2.44
N VAL A 92 -0.53 0.87 2.11
CA VAL A 92 -1.55 0.15 2.88
C VAL A 92 -1.56 -1.34 2.56
N ILE A 93 -1.23 -1.74 1.33
CA ILE A 93 -1.02 -3.15 0.96
C ILE A 93 0.11 -3.75 1.79
N ASP A 94 1.25 -3.06 1.86
CA ASP A 94 2.39 -3.48 2.65
C ASP A 94 2.06 -3.57 4.14
N LEU A 95 1.31 -2.59 4.66
CA LEU A 95 0.89 -2.55 6.04
C LEU A 95 0.01 -3.74 6.41
N VAL A 96 -0.97 -4.07 5.58
CA VAL A 96 -1.86 -5.23 5.76
C VAL A 96 -1.07 -6.53 5.74
N MET A 97 -0.15 -6.71 4.79
CA MET A 97 0.71 -7.90 4.75
C MET A 97 1.61 -7.99 6.00
N TRP A 98 2.03 -6.86 6.54
CA TRP A 98 2.81 -6.81 7.78
C TRP A 98 1.97 -7.16 9.03
N PHE A 99 0.71 -6.72 9.09
CA PHE A 99 -0.22 -7.06 10.17
C PHE A 99 -0.64 -8.52 10.15
N THR A 100 -1.05 -9.03 8.99
CA THR A 100 -1.52 -10.41 8.82
C THR A 100 -0.39 -11.44 8.87
N LYS A 101 0.87 -11.03 8.63
CA LYS A 101 2.03 -11.93 8.42
C LYS A 101 1.80 -12.94 7.29
N LYS A 102 0.88 -12.67 6.38
CA LYS A 102 0.49 -13.56 5.28
C LYS A 102 0.55 -12.81 3.95
N LYS A 103 0.55 -13.57 2.86
CA LYS A 103 0.35 -13.04 1.50
C LYS A 103 -1.06 -13.36 1.04
N PRO A 104 -1.69 -12.51 0.21
CA PRO A 104 -2.98 -12.82 -0.37
C PRO A 104 -2.86 -14.01 -1.32
N ILE A 105 -3.95 -14.78 -1.43
CA ILE A 105 -4.09 -15.89 -2.36
C ILE A 105 -4.88 -15.48 -3.60
N ASN A 106 -5.74 -14.47 -3.46
CA ASN A 106 -6.54 -13.94 -4.56
C ASN A 106 -6.70 -12.42 -4.43
N VAL A 107 -6.98 -11.74 -5.55
CA VAL A 107 -7.28 -10.31 -5.59
C VAL A 107 -8.23 -9.97 -6.73
N THR A 108 -9.29 -9.24 -6.40
CA THR A 108 -10.17 -8.58 -7.37
C THR A 108 -10.03 -7.07 -7.24
N SER A 109 -10.07 -6.34 -8.35
CA SER A 109 -9.90 -4.89 -8.32
C SER A 109 -10.88 -4.17 -9.22
N PHE A 110 -11.37 -3.04 -8.71
CA PHE A 110 -12.21 -2.08 -9.42
C PHE A 110 -11.52 -0.71 -9.42
N GLY A 111 -11.82 0.11 -10.39
CA GLY A 111 -11.27 1.46 -10.39
C GLY A 111 -11.68 2.25 -11.62
N ASN A 112 -11.65 3.57 -11.45
CA ASN A 112 -12.04 4.51 -12.48
C ASN A 112 -11.12 5.75 -12.50
N ASN A 113 -11.31 6.59 -13.52
CA ASN A 113 -10.64 7.87 -13.67
C ASN A 113 -11.64 9.02 -13.82
N ILE A 114 -12.88 8.86 -13.34
CA ILE A 114 -13.97 9.85 -13.51
C ILE A 114 -13.50 11.24 -13.07
N ALA A 115 -12.90 11.35 -11.89
CA ALA A 115 -12.44 12.61 -11.32
C ALA A 115 -11.21 13.23 -12.03
N THR A 116 -10.55 12.49 -12.92
CA THR A 116 -9.35 12.95 -13.66
C THR A 116 -9.48 12.84 -15.17
N LYS A 117 -10.66 12.47 -15.69
CA LYS A 117 -10.89 12.20 -17.11
C LYS A 117 -10.40 13.34 -18.04
N ASN A 118 -10.66 14.60 -17.66
CA ASN A 118 -10.34 15.80 -18.45
C ASN A 118 -9.03 16.48 -17.99
N THR A 119 -8.11 15.73 -17.36
CA THR A 119 -6.81 16.24 -16.92
C THR A 119 -5.67 15.56 -17.65
N SER A 120 -4.42 15.95 -17.36
CA SER A 120 -3.23 15.26 -17.87
C SER A 120 -3.05 13.84 -17.33
N PHE A 121 -3.70 13.48 -16.22
CA PHE A 121 -3.63 12.13 -15.64
C PHE A 121 -4.77 11.25 -16.16
N LYS A 122 -4.49 10.46 -17.19
CA LYS A 122 -5.47 9.60 -17.89
C LYS A 122 -5.68 8.21 -17.26
N LYS A 123 -4.92 7.88 -16.22
CA LYS A 123 -4.97 6.57 -15.55
C LYS A 123 -6.04 6.55 -14.45
N LYS A 124 -6.34 5.34 -13.92
CA LYS A 124 -7.27 5.21 -12.80
C LYS A 124 -6.78 6.02 -11.60
N SER A 125 -7.60 6.95 -11.12
CA SER A 125 -7.32 7.81 -9.96
C SER A 125 -7.95 7.30 -8.67
N LEU A 126 -8.97 6.44 -8.80
CA LEU A 126 -9.55 5.63 -7.72
C LEU A 126 -9.36 4.16 -8.05
N ILE A 127 -8.85 3.39 -7.08
CA ILE A 127 -8.74 1.94 -7.18
C ILE A 127 -9.18 1.33 -5.85
N ILE A 128 -9.98 0.25 -5.94
CA ILE A 128 -10.41 -0.56 -4.80
C ILE A 128 -9.96 -1.98 -5.06
N TYR A 129 -9.44 -2.63 -4.04
CA TYR A 129 -9.04 -4.03 -4.04
C TYR A 129 -9.80 -4.79 -2.98
N ILE A 130 -10.22 -6.00 -3.33
CA ILE A 130 -10.64 -7.03 -2.39
C ILE A 130 -9.62 -8.15 -2.48
N PHE A 131 -8.90 -8.38 -1.38
CA PHE A 131 -7.94 -9.45 -1.26
C PHE A 131 -8.52 -10.57 -0.40
N GLU A 132 -8.24 -11.79 -0.79
CA GLU A 132 -8.46 -12.99 0.02
C GLU A 132 -7.13 -13.49 0.56
N PHE A 133 -7.06 -13.70 1.86
CA PHE A 133 -5.89 -14.24 2.55
C PHE A 133 -6.16 -15.64 3.08
N PRO A 134 -5.11 -16.45 3.35
CA PRO A 134 -5.29 -17.77 3.95
C PRO A 134 -6.09 -17.70 5.25
N GLY A 135 -7.04 -18.65 5.41
CA GLY A 135 -7.96 -18.70 6.56
C GLY A 135 -9.20 -17.83 6.37
N ASN A 136 -9.60 -17.58 5.12
CA ASN A 136 -10.79 -16.81 4.73
C ASN A 136 -10.80 -15.35 5.24
N VAL A 137 -9.62 -14.78 5.50
CA VAL A 137 -9.52 -13.37 5.90
C VAL A 137 -9.72 -12.50 4.66
N ILE A 138 -10.70 -11.62 4.71
CA ILE A 138 -10.99 -10.67 3.65
C ILE A 138 -10.36 -9.31 3.98
N VAL A 139 -9.80 -8.65 2.96
CA VAL A 139 -9.22 -7.33 3.10
C VAL A 139 -9.70 -6.43 1.98
N LYS A 140 -10.36 -5.34 2.33
CA LYS A 140 -10.67 -4.23 1.43
C LYS A 140 -9.56 -3.19 1.52
N ILE A 141 -9.01 -2.80 0.38
CA ILE A 141 -8.08 -1.67 0.29
C ILE A 141 -8.60 -0.69 -0.75
N SER A 142 -8.65 0.60 -0.41
CA SER A 142 -8.86 1.64 -1.41
C SER A 142 -7.67 2.59 -1.51
N ALA A 143 -7.48 3.17 -2.70
CA ALA A 143 -6.56 4.27 -2.92
C ALA A 143 -7.25 5.33 -3.78
N ASN A 144 -7.59 6.43 -3.17
CA ASN A 144 -8.22 7.58 -3.81
C ASN A 144 -7.20 8.72 -3.94
N ALA A 145 -6.68 8.88 -5.16
CA ALA A 145 -5.67 9.89 -5.45
C ALA A 145 -6.27 11.22 -5.96
N ALA A 146 -7.58 11.25 -6.23
CA ALA A 146 -8.28 12.43 -6.73
C ALA A 146 -9.32 12.99 -5.76
N GLY A 147 -9.44 12.43 -4.56
CA GLY A 147 -10.33 12.94 -3.54
C GLY A 147 -9.93 14.34 -3.06
N ILE A 148 -10.94 15.17 -2.81
CA ILE A 148 -10.76 16.49 -2.18
C ILE A 148 -10.96 16.27 -0.67
N TYR A 149 -9.89 15.90 0.01
CA TYR A 149 -9.90 15.58 1.43
C TYR A 149 -8.48 15.68 2.00
N ASN A 150 -8.33 15.68 3.32
CA ASN A 150 -7.02 15.65 3.93
C ASN A 150 -6.26 14.37 3.57
N HIS A 151 -4.93 14.47 3.43
CA HIS A 151 -4.08 13.30 3.22
C HIS A 151 -4.09 12.42 4.46
N PHE A 152 -4.58 11.19 4.34
CA PHE A 152 -4.75 10.29 5.46
C PHE A 152 -4.64 8.82 5.08
N HIS A 153 -4.33 7.98 6.09
CA HIS A 153 -4.33 6.53 5.97
C HIS A 153 -5.27 5.98 7.03
N GLU A 154 -6.46 5.58 6.62
CA GLU A 154 -7.41 4.93 7.52
C GLU A 154 -7.15 3.42 7.57
N VAL A 155 -7.22 2.84 8.75
CA VAL A 155 -7.08 1.38 8.94
C VAL A 155 -8.04 0.93 10.03
N LYS A 156 -8.84 -0.10 9.71
CA LYS A 156 -9.72 -0.80 10.65
C LYS A 156 -9.39 -2.28 10.61
N ILE A 157 -9.11 -2.87 11.75
CA ILE A 157 -8.79 -4.30 11.89
C ILE A 157 -9.83 -4.92 12.78
N PHE A 158 -10.58 -5.86 12.24
CA PHE A 158 -11.64 -6.57 12.93
C PHE A 158 -11.13 -7.94 13.36
N GLU A 159 -11.04 -8.15 14.66
CA GLU A 159 -10.73 -9.42 15.31
C GLU A 159 -12.01 -10.01 15.93
N LYS A 160 -12.01 -11.27 16.26
CA LYS A 160 -13.17 -11.96 16.85
C LYS A 160 -13.76 -11.26 18.07
N ASN A 161 -12.90 -10.65 18.90
CA ASN A 161 -13.30 -10.09 20.19
C ASN A 161 -13.03 -8.58 20.33
N LYS A 162 -12.45 -7.94 19.32
CA LYS A 162 -12.19 -6.48 19.32
C LYS A 162 -12.02 -5.92 17.93
N THR A 163 -12.13 -4.61 17.83
CA THR A 163 -11.80 -3.84 16.62
C THR A 163 -10.76 -2.79 16.97
N VAL A 164 -9.73 -2.69 16.16
CA VAL A 164 -8.70 -1.66 16.25
C VAL A 164 -8.89 -0.68 15.10
N VAL A 165 -9.00 0.60 15.40
CA VAL A 165 -9.32 1.65 14.41
C VAL A 165 -8.28 2.75 14.46
N HIS A 166 -7.82 3.17 13.28
CA HIS A 166 -7.12 4.42 13.06
C HIS A 166 -7.83 5.16 11.94
N ASN A 167 -8.40 6.30 12.24
CA ASN A 167 -9.10 7.16 11.29
C ASN A 167 -8.75 8.63 11.50
N TYR A 168 -9.34 9.53 10.71
CA TYR A 168 -9.08 10.96 10.79
C TYR A 168 -9.46 11.60 12.14
N LEU A 169 -10.38 10.99 12.87
CA LEU A 169 -10.86 11.47 14.18
C LEU A 169 -9.99 11.01 15.35
N GLY A 170 -9.12 10.03 15.15
CA GLY A 170 -8.25 9.49 16.19
C GLY A 170 -7.94 8.00 16.04
N SER A 171 -7.32 7.42 17.07
CA SER A 171 -6.91 6.01 17.13
C SER A 171 -7.18 5.45 18.51
#